data_8bed6deb3b0ebd804b9639f0c453465e
#
_entry.id   8bed6deb3b0ebd804b9639f0c453465e
#
_cell.length_a   1.000
_cell.length_b   1.000
_cell.length_c   1.000
_cell.angle_alpha   90.00
_cell.angle_beta   90.00
_cell.angle_gamma   90.00
#
_symmetry.space_group_name_H-M   'P 1'
#
loop_
_entity.id
_entity.type
_entity.pdbx_description
1 polymer ?
#
loop_
_entity_poly.entity_id
_entity_poly.type
_entity_poly.pdbx_seq_one_letter_code
_entity_poly.pdbx_strand_id
1 'polypeptide(L)'
;MTYLYAKEHKLKINHQSIEAFPVPISKATQLNYTSDFSENEKVVFYQMHQQEWNRGEEITEDFLLTKHLCLLEEFNSPHKFHVIYFDAFSPSEQPELWTEQIFQKMFDLLEDKGVLATYCAQGQMKRNMKQVGFNVQSLPGALGKREMTRGLKAI
;
A
#
# COMPACT_ATOMS: atom_id res chain seq x y z
N MET A 1 -1.91 -0.17 10.43
CA MET A 1 -0.76 0.73 10.73
C MET A 1 -1.02 2.16 10.25
N THR A 2 -1.33 2.43 8.96
CA THR A 2 -1.59 3.79 8.43
C THR A 2 -2.65 4.55 9.23
N TYR A 3 -3.76 3.91 9.57
CA TYR A 3 -4.80 4.50 10.42
C TYR A 3 -4.29 4.92 11.80
N LEU A 4 -3.53 4.06 12.47
CA LEU A 4 -2.99 4.36 13.81
C LEU A 4 -2.02 5.55 13.76
N TYR A 5 -1.15 5.58 12.76
CA TYR A 5 -0.24 6.70 12.54
C TYR A 5 -1.00 8.00 12.24
N ALA A 6 -2.01 7.94 11.37
CA ALA A 6 -2.84 9.09 11.04
C ALA A 6 -3.56 9.66 12.28
N LYS A 7 -4.13 8.78 13.11
CA LYS A 7 -4.79 9.14 14.37
C LYS A 7 -3.82 9.82 15.34
N GLU A 8 -2.64 9.26 15.55
CA GLU A 8 -1.60 9.79 16.44
C GLU A 8 -1.13 11.19 16.00
N HIS A 9 -0.96 11.38 14.68
CA HIS A 9 -0.41 12.62 14.10
C HIS A 9 -1.49 13.60 13.61
N LYS A 10 -2.78 13.29 13.82
CA LYS A 10 -3.94 14.11 13.41
C LYS A 10 -3.91 14.43 11.90
N LEU A 11 -3.63 13.42 11.10
CA LEU A 11 -3.57 13.55 9.64
C LEU A 11 -4.90 13.13 9.02
N LYS A 12 -5.36 13.91 8.04
CA LYS A 12 -6.48 13.53 7.19
C LYS A 12 -5.99 12.68 6.03
N ILE A 13 -6.47 11.44 5.94
CA ILE A 13 -6.01 10.43 5.00
C ILE A 13 -7.15 9.96 4.08
N ASN A 14 -6.91 9.97 2.80
CA ASN A 14 -7.67 9.21 1.80
C ASN A 14 -6.84 7.97 1.43
N HIS A 15 -7.22 6.82 1.99
CA HIS A 15 -6.52 5.55 1.79
C HIS A 15 -7.23 4.72 0.73
N GLN A 16 -6.49 4.31 -0.30
CA GLN A 16 -7.00 3.38 -1.31
C GLN A 16 -6.18 2.10 -1.28
N SER A 17 -6.85 0.96 -1.23
CA SER A 17 -6.20 -0.36 -1.32
C SER A 17 -6.71 -1.11 -2.55
N ILE A 18 -5.83 -1.88 -3.16
CA ILE A 18 -6.13 -2.71 -4.33
C ILE A 18 -5.88 -4.16 -3.94
N GLU A 19 -6.85 -5.02 -4.19
CA GLU A 19 -6.76 -6.45 -3.93
C GLU A 19 -7.58 -7.23 -4.98
N ALA A 20 -6.94 -8.17 -5.64
CA ALA A 20 -7.60 -9.00 -6.65
C ALA A 20 -8.23 -10.27 -6.05
N PHE A 21 -7.68 -10.77 -4.93
CA PHE A 21 -8.04 -12.05 -4.31
C PHE A 21 -8.29 -11.88 -2.80
N PRO A 22 -9.34 -11.17 -2.40
CA PRO A 22 -9.55 -10.80 -1.01
C PRO A 22 -9.71 -12.00 -0.09
N VAL A 23 -9.08 -11.90 1.08
CA VAL A 23 -9.28 -12.89 2.15
C VAL A 23 -10.71 -12.75 2.68
N PRO A 24 -11.49 -13.86 2.76
CA PRO A 24 -12.83 -13.84 3.34
C PRO A 24 -12.81 -13.29 4.77
N ILE A 25 -13.83 -12.49 5.11
CA ILE A 25 -13.93 -11.89 6.45
C ILE A 25 -13.90 -12.95 7.58
N SER A 26 -14.49 -14.11 7.35
CA SER A 26 -14.45 -15.24 8.30
C SER A 26 -13.04 -15.75 8.62
N LYS A 27 -12.08 -15.55 7.71
CA LYS A 27 -10.67 -15.84 7.95
C LYS A 27 -9.95 -14.64 8.56
N ALA A 28 -10.21 -13.43 8.08
CA ALA A 28 -9.59 -12.21 8.58
C ALA A 28 -9.84 -12.01 10.08
N THR A 29 -11.03 -12.35 10.57
CA THR A 29 -11.41 -12.26 11.99
C THR A 29 -10.73 -13.28 12.89
N GLN A 30 -10.14 -14.34 12.32
CA GLN A 30 -9.39 -15.37 13.07
C GLN A 30 -7.91 -15.03 13.23
N LEU A 31 -7.44 -13.97 12.55
CA LEU A 31 -6.05 -13.54 12.64
C LEU A 31 -5.80 -12.79 13.94
N ASN A 32 -4.60 -12.96 14.51
CA ASN A 32 -4.22 -12.34 15.79
C ASN A 32 -3.62 -10.93 15.66
N TYR A 33 -3.83 -10.26 14.53
CA TYR A 33 -3.28 -8.91 14.28
C TYR A 33 -3.80 -7.85 15.26
N THR A 34 -4.92 -8.13 15.91
CA THR A 34 -5.55 -7.22 16.86
C THR A 34 -5.20 -7.50 18.32
N SER A 35 -4.28 -8.43 18.61
CA SER A 35 -3.94 -8.83 20.00
C SER A 35 -3.53 -7.65 20.87
N ASP A 36 -2.79 -6.70 20.29
CA ASP A 36 -2.26 -5.53 20.99
C ASP A 36 -3.10 -4.25 20.78
N PHE A 37 -4.27 -4.38 20.13
CA PHE A 37 -5.16 -3.25 19.88
C PHE A 37 -6.11 -3.02 21.06
N SER A 38 -6.41 -1.74 21.33
CA SER A 38 -7.53 -1.36 22.17
C SER A 38 -8.86 -1.81 21.57
N GLU A 39 -9.93 -1.90 22.38
CA GLU A 39 -11.25 -2.31 21.88
C GLU A 39 -11.77 -1.40 20.75
N ASN A 40 -11.54 -0.09 20.86
CA ASN A 40 -11.91 0.84 19.79
C ASN A 40 -11.14 0.58 18.48
N GLU A 41 -9.86 0.24 18.56
CA GLU A 41 -9.05 -0.08 17.38
C GLU A 41 -9.45 -1.42 16.75
N LYS A 42 -9.87 -2.38 17.56
CA LYS A 42 -10.47 -3.64 17.06
C LYS A 42 -11.76 -3.37 16.28
N VAL A 43 -12.63 -2.52 16.80
CA VAL A 43 -13.87 -2.12 16.09
C VAL A 43 -13.53 -1.53 14.73
N VAL A 44 -12.59 -0.59 14.66
CA VAL A 44 -12.14 0.03 13.41
C VAL A 44 -11.52 -1.02 12.46
N PHE A 45 -10.71 -1.94 12.98
CA PHE A 45 -10.13 -3.01 12.18
C PHE A 45 -11.21 -3.88 11.51
N TYR A 46 -12.24 -4.28 12.27
CA TYR A 46 -13.34 -5.07 11.72
C TYR A 46 -14.20 -4.28 10.74
N GLN A 47 -14.49 -3.01 11.02
CA GLN A 47 -15.20 -2.12 10.11
C GLN A 47 -14.48 -2.02 8.76
N MET A 48 -13.15 -1.79 8.73
CA MET A 48 -12.35 -1.75 7.51
C MET A 48 -12.43 -3.05 6.70
N HIS A 49 -12.48 -4.22 7.38
CA HIS A 49 -12.58 -5.52 6.71
C HIS A 49 -13.99 -5.78 6.17
N GLN A 50 -15.03 -5.35 6.88
CA GLN A 50 -16.44 -5.54 6.50
C GLN A 50 -16.92 -4.56 5.42
N GLN A 51 -16.21 -3.44 5.24
CA GLN A 51 -16.56 -2.44 4.24
C GLN A 51 -16.77 -3.06 2.85
N GLU A 52 -17.73 -2.54 2.11
CA GLU A 52 -18.00 -2.93 0.72
C GLU A 52 -16.82 -2.59 -0.20
N TRP A 53 -16.60 -3.43 -1.21
CA TRP A 53 -15.61 -3.19 -2.25
C TRP A 53 -16.07 -2.12 -3.23
N ASN A 54 -15.12 -1.41 -3.83
CA ASN A 54 -15.35 -0.37 -4.85
C ASN A 54 -16.19 0.82 -4.37
N ARG A 55 -16.29 1.01 -3.05
CA ARG A 55 -17.01 2.13 -2.44
C ARG A 55 -16.13 2.79 -1.37
N GLY A 56 -16.04 4.14 -1.41
CA GLY A 56 -15.40 4.92 -0.36
C GLY A 56 -16.29 4.99 0.88
N GLU A 57 -15.71 4.78 2.06
CA GLU A 57 -16.39 4.86 3.35
C GLU A 57 -15.53 5.63 4.35
N GLU A 58 -16.13 6.58 5.04
CA GLU A 58 -15.49 7.29 6.15
C GLU A 58 -15.41 6.36 7.37
N ILE A 59 -14.23 5.83 7.63
CA ILE A 59 -13.95 5.02 8.81
C ILE A 59 -13.94 5.91 10.06
N THR A 60 -13.41 7.11 9.92
CA THR A 60 -13.52 8.23 10.88
C THR A 60 -13.55 9.54 10.09
N GLU A 61 -13.82 10.66 10.74
CA GLU A 61 -13.83 12.01 10.15
C GLU A 61 -12.54 12.32 9.36
N ASP A 62 -11.41 11.78 9.80
CA ASP A 62 -10.09 12.02 9.19
C ASP A 62 -9.57 10.84 8.36
N PHE A 63 -10.33 9.75 8.22
CA PHE A 63 -9.86 8.57 7.51
C PHE A 63 -10.92 7.99 6.57
N LEU A 64 -10.78 8.31 5.28
CA LEU A 64 -11.57 7.72 4.20
C LEU A 64 -10.84 6.48 3.67
N LEU A 65 -11.53 5.34 3.57
CA LEU A 65 -11.02 4.12 2.98
C LEU A 65 -11.83 3.76 1.72
N THR A 66 -11.13 3.41 0.64
CA THR A 66 -11.72 2.78 -0.53
C THR A 66 -10.94 1.50 -0.84
N LYS A 67 -11.63 0.37 -0.86
CA LYS A 67 -11.05 -0.93 -1.28
C LYS A 67 -11.47 -1.21 -2.72
N HIS A 68 -10.50 -1.41 -3.62
CA HIS A 68 -10.73 -1.74 -5.02
C HIS A 68 -10.56 -3.24 -5.25
N LEU A 69 -11.62 -3.91 -5.72
CA LEU A 69 -11.57 -5.31 -6.12
C LEU A 69 -11.21 -5.37 -7.61
N CYS A 70 -9.92 -5.36 -7.91
CA CYS A 70 -9.40 -5.44 -9.28
C CYS A 70 -7.92 -5.86 -9.28
N LEU A 71 -7.42 -6.22 -10.44
CA LEU A 71 -5.99 -6.35 -10.68
C LEU A 71 -5.31 -4.97 -10.65
N LEU A 72 -4.05 -4.91 -10.23
CA LEU A 72 -3.27 -3.66 -10.24
C LEU A 72 -3.15 -3.09 -11.66
N GLU A 73 -3.02 -3.95 -12.66
CA GLU A 73 -2.94 -3.58 -14.08
C GLU A 73 -4.19 -2.85 -14.57
N GLU A 74 -5.35 -3.19 -14.02
CA GLU A 74 -6.65 -2.60 -14.37
C GLU A 74 -6.97 -1.34 -13.57
N PHE A 75 -6.33 -1.17 -12.41
CA PHE A 75 -6.59 -0.02 -11.55
C PHE A 75 -6.26 1.29 -12.25
N ASN A 76 -7.19 2.22 -12.21
CA ASN A 76 -7.00 3.59 -12.69
C ASN A 76 -7.58 4.55 -11.66
N SER A 77 -6.95 5.70 -11.49
CA SER A 77 -7.40 6.75 -10.59
C SER A 77 -7.27 8.12 -11.25
N PRO A 78 -8.28 8.98 -11.13
CA PRO A 78 -8.15 10.38 -11.53
C PRO A 78 -7.29 11.19 -10.53
N HIS A 79 -7.03 10.61 -9.36
CA HIS A 79 -6.24 11.24 -8.30
C HIS A 79 -4.82 10.69 -8.29
N LYS A 80 -3.89 11.54 -7.90
CA LYS A 80 -2.51 11.17 -7.58
C LYS A 80 -2.37 10.87 -6.10
N PHE A 81 -1.29 10.16 -5.75
CA PHE A 81 -1.02 9.71 -4.39
C PHE A 81 0.32 10.27 -3.88
N HIS A 82 0.38 10.64 -2.62
CA HIS A 82 1.63 11.05 -1.98
C HIS A 82 2.51 9.85 -1.64
N VAL A 83 1.88 8.70 -1.31
CA VAL A 83 2.58 7.48 -0.92
C VAL A 83 1.91 6.27 -1.55
N ILE A 84 2.71 5.38 -2.12
CA ILE A 84 2.30 4.02 -2.54
C ILE A 84 3.08 3.01 -1.70
N TYR A 85 2.37 2.17 -0.96
CA TYR A 85 2.92 0.97 -0.33
C TYR A 85 2.75 -0.20 -1.29
N PHE A 86 3.87 -0.69 -1.84
CA PHE A 86 3.85 -1.79 -2.79
C PHE A 86 4.26 -3.08 -2.09
N ASP A 87 3.27 -3.88 -1.70
CA ASP A 87 3.41 -5.10 -0.90
C ASP A 87 2.88 -6.33 -1.65
N ALA A 88 3.14 -6.44 -2.95
CA ALA A 88 2.85 -7.62 -3.77
C ALA A 88 3.67 -8.84 -3.30
N PHE A 89 3.29 -10.06 -3.72
CA PHE A 89 4.12 -11.24 -3.52
C PHE A 89 5.51 -11.05 -4.14
N SER A 90 6.48 -11.88 -3.73
CA SER A 90 7.86 -11.71 -4.17
C SER A 90 7.99 -11.78 -5.71
N PRO A 91 9.03 -11.17 -6.30
CA PRO A 91 9.28 -11.28 -7.75
C PRO A 91 9.43 -12.72 -8.28
N SER A 92 9.74 -13.67 -7.40
CA SER A 92 9.77 -15.10 -7.77
C SER A 92 8.39 -15.74 -7.84
N GLU A 93 7.43 -15.22 -7.06
CA GLU A 93 6.06 -15.74 -6.97
C GLU A 93 5.10 -15.03 -7.94
N GLN A 94 5.32 -13.75 -8.17
CA GLN A 94 4.44 -12.87 -8.95
C GLN A 94 5.26 -11.91 -9.83
N PRO A 95 6.08 -12.43 -10.77
CA PRO A 95 7.02 -11.62 -11.54
C PRO A 95 6.36 -10.53 -12.40
N GLU A 96 5.11 -10.73 -12.84
CA GLU A 96 4.34 -9.79 -13.66
C GLU A 96 4.13 -8.44 -12.99
N LEU A 97 4.06 -8.39 -11.66
CA LEU A 97 3.89 -7.13 -10.92
C LEU A 97 5.20 -6.35 -10.68
N TRP A 98 6.36 -6.91 -11.08
CA TRP A 98 7.67 -6.28 -10.84
C TRP A 98 8.34 -5.76 -12.12
N THR A 99 7.54 -5.56 -13.17
CA THR A 99 7.97 -5.08 -14.48
C THR A 99 8.13 -3.56 -14.53
N GLU A 100 8.86 -3.05 -15.52
CA GLU A 100 8.95 -1.60 -15.78
C GLU A 100 7.57 -0.98 -16.03
N GLN A 101 6.67 -1.68 -16.70
CA GLN A 101 5.31 -1.21 -16.97
C GLN A 101 4.51 -0.94 -15.70
N ILE A 102 4.60 -1.85 -14.72
CA ILE A 102 3.94 -1.67 -13.41
C ILE A 102 4.58 -0.51 -12.64
N PHE A 103 5.92 -0.40 -12.64
CA PHE A 103 6.58 0.73 -11.99
C PHE A 103 6.30 2.07 -12.70
N GLN A 104 6.16 2.08 -14.04
CA GLN A 104 5.74 3.27 -14.76
C GLN A 104 4.33 3.70 -14.34
N LYS A 105 3.39 2.76 -14.26
CA LYS A 105 2.03 3.01 -13.77
C LYS A 105 2.04 3.62 -12.37
N MET A 106 2.81 3.04 -11.44
CA MET A 106 2.91 3.57 -10.08
C MET A 106 3.59 4.95 -10.05
N PHE A 107 4.59 5.18 -10.90
CA PHE A 107 5.23 6.48 -11.04
C PHE A 107 4.24 7.54 -11.54
N ASP A 108 3.40 7.19 -12.51
CA ASP A 108 2.37 8.08 -13.05
C ASP A 108 1.25 8.35 -12.04
N LEU A 109 0.93 7.41 -11.16
CA LEU A 109 -0.04 7.59 -10.08
C LEU A 109 0.47 8.43 -8.90
N LEU A 110 1.77 8.66 -8.78
CA LEU A 110 2.33 9.48 -7.71
C LEU A 110 2.28 10.98 -8.05
N GLU A 111 2.04 11.79 -7.02
CA GLU A 111 2.31 13.23 -7.04
C GLU A 111 3.81 13.50 -7.20
N ASP A 112 4.17 14.71 -7.60
CA ASP A 112 5.56 15.18 -7.52
C ASP A 112 6.04 15.10 -6.07
N LYS A 113 7.26 14.64 -5.86
CA LYS A 113 7.83 14.29 -4.53
C LYS A 113 7.14 13.11 -3.84
N GLY A 114 6.23 12.43 -4.52
CA GLY A 114 5.58 11.23 -4.00
C GLY A 114 6.56 10.07 -3.81
N VAL A 115 6.18 9.14 -2.95
CA VAL A 115 7.03 8.05 -2.49
C VAL A 115 6.41 6.70 -2.79
N LEU A 116 7.18 5.80 -3.38
CA LEU A 116 6.89 4.37 -3.41
C LEU A 116 7.77 3.65 -2.39
N ALA A 117 7.16 2.87 -1.52
CA ALA A 117 7.88 2.04 -0.54
C ALA A 117 7.55 0.56 -0.74
N THR A 118 8.57 -0.30 -0.72
CA THR A 118 8.41 -1.75 -0.81
C THR A 118 9.43 -2.48 0.05
N TYR A 119 9.03 -3.64 0.56
CA TYR A 119 9.93 -4.53 1.31
C TYR A 119 10.99 -5.19 0.41
N CYS A 120 10.76 -5.23 -0.89
CA CYS A 120 11.67 -5.89 -1.83
C CYS A 120 12.95 -5.10 -2.00
N ALA A 121 14.09 -5.81 -2.01
CA ALA A 121 15.42 -5.23 -2.17
C ALA A 121 16.18 -5.80 -3.39
N GLN A 122 15.51 -6.56 -4.26
CA GLN A 122 16.14 -7.20 -5.41
C GLN A 122 16.72 -6.20 -6.42
N GLY A 123 17.91 -6.50 -6.93
CA GLY A 123 18.62 -5.62 -7.85
C GLY A 123 17.88 -5.35 -9.16
N GLN A 124 17.17 -6.35 -9.71
CA GLN A 124 16.39 -6.16 -10.93
C GLN A 124 15.22 -5.19 -10.72
N MET A 125 14.48 -5.34 -9.63
CA MET A 125 13.41 -4.44 -9.26
C MET A 125 13.90 -2.99 -9.12
N LYS A 126 15.04 -2.79 -8.44
CA LYS A 126 15.66 -1.45 -8.31
C LYS A 126 16.07 -0.86 -9.67
N ARG A 127 16.53 -1.69 -10.61
CA ARG A 127 16.83 -1.24 -11.97
C ARG A 127 15.57 -0.79 -12.71
N ASN A 128 14.50 -1.59 -12.65
CA ASN A 128 13.22 -1.25 -13.26
C ASN A 128 12.66 0.08 -12.71
N MET A 129 12.71 0.27 -11.40
CA MET A 129 12.32 1.54 -10.77
C MET A 129 13.14 2.74 -11.28
N LYS A 130 14.47 2.58 -11.37
CA LYS A 130 15.35 3.64 -11.88
C LYS A 130 15.07 3.96 -13.35
N GLN A 131 14.77 2.95 -14.16
CA GLN A 131 14.48 3.09 -15.59
C GLN A 131 13.27 3.99 -15.83
N VAL A 132 12.25 3.93 -14.98
CA VAL A 132 11.05 4.75 -15.08
C VAL A 132 11.17 6.13 -14.37
N GLY A 133 12.32 6.44 -13.79
CA GLY A 133 12.63 7.78 -13.26
C GLY A 133 12.61 7.92 -11.73
N PHE A 134 12.42 6.83 -10.96
CA PHE A 134 12.55 6.91 -9.51
C PHE A 134 14.00 7.18 -9.06
N ASN A 135 14.16 8.10 -8.11
CA ASN A 135 15.36 8.15 -7.28
C ASN A 135 15.27 7.04 -6.22
N VAL A 136 16.02 5.94 -6.44
CA VAL A 136 15.92 4.72 -5.63
C VAL A 136 16.91 4.73 -4.49
N GLN A 137 16.41 4.52 -3.28
CA GLN A 137 17.17 4.49 -2.03
C GLN A 137 16.94 3.18 -1.29
N SER A 138 18.00 2.64 -0.72
CA SER A 138 17.94 1.53 0.23
C SER A 138 17.80 2.07 1.64
N LEU A 139 16.88 1.51 2.40
CA LEU A 139 16.63 1.86 3.80
C LEU A 139 16.80 0.61 4.67
N PRO A 140 17.09 0.75 5.98
CA PRO A 140 17.02 -0.38 6.89
C PRO A 140 15.66 -1.05 6.84
N GLY A 141 15.63 -2.38 6.74
CA GLY A 141 14.40 -3.16 6.72
C GLY A 141 13.75 -3.23 8.10
N ALA A 142 12.43 -3.44 8.13
CA ALA A 142 11.70 -3.64 9.37
C ALA A 142 11.79 -5.11 9.83
N LEU A 143 11.75 -5.34 11.16
CA LEU A 143 11.53 -6.65 11.81
C LEU A 143 12.33 -7.81 11.17
N GLY A 144 13.67 -7.75 11.26
CA GLY A 144 14.55 -8.82 10.80
C GLY A 144 14.86 -8.82 9.30
N LYS A 145 14.30 -7.93 8.52
CA LYS A 145 14.71 -7.70 7.12
C LYS A 145 15.93 -6.77 7.09
N ARG A 146 16.95 -7.16 6.34
CA ARG A 146 18.17 -6.37 6.21
C ARG A 146 17.93 -5.01 5.54
N GLU A 147 17.06 -4.96 4.56
CA GLU A 147 16.87 -3.81 3.68
C GLU A 147 15.45 -3.74 3.14
N MET A 148 14.97 -2.54 2.91
CA MET A 148 13.77 -2.21 2.12
C MET A 148 14.13 -1.16 1.08
N THR A 149 13.25 -0.93 0.10
CA THR A 149 13.49 0.02 -0.97
C THR A 149 12.46 1.15 -0.94
N ARG A 150 12.95 2.38 -1.13
CA ARG A 150 12.15 3.57 -1.35
C ARG A 150 12.47 4.16 -2.72
N GLY A 151 11.47 4.46 -3.52
CA GLY A 151 11.56 5.26 -4.73
C GLY A 151 10.94 6.62 -4.52
N LEU A 152 11.69 7.69 -4.82
CA LEU A 152 11.19 9.06 -4.80
C LEU A 152 10.93 9.51 -6.23
N LYS A 153 9.74 10.04 -6.50
CA LYS A 153 9.46 10.75 -7.74
C LYS A 153 10.05 12.17 -7.61
N ALA A 154 11.08 12.45 -8.40
CA ALA A 154 11.57 13.82 -8.50
C ALA A 154 10.56 14.73 -9.23
N ILE A 155 10.71 16.02 -9.04
CA ILE A 155 9.95 17.04 -9.80
C ILE A 155 10.39 16.98 -11.25
#